data_8b177a618fbadd6adbc8e3fcfe37f9ef
#
_entry.id   8b177a618fbadd6adbc8e3fcfe37f9ef
#
_cell.length_a   1.000
_cell.length_b   1.000
_cell.length_c   1.000
_cell.angle_alpha   90.00
_cell.angle_beta   90.00
_cell.angle_gamma   90.00
#
_symmetry.space_group_name_H-M   'P 1'
#
loop_
_entity.id
_entity.type
_entity.pdbx_description
1 polymer ?
#
loop_
_entity_poly.entity_id
_entity_poly.type
_entity_poly.pdbx_seq_one_letter_code
_entity_poly.pdbx_strand_id
1 'polypeptide(L)' 'MEGQIFMRVDEVMEAIGVSKPYAYKLIAEMNEKLKKNGCITIGGRIDRKYFYEQFYGTRNQSSKEE' A
#
# COMPACT_ATOMS: atom_id res chain seq x y z
N MET A 1 -11.31 3.36 -15.41
CA MET A 1 -11.64 2.97 -14.54
C MET A 1 -10.70 2.90 -13.64
N GLU A 2 -10.95 3.17 -12.70
CA GLU A 2 -10.18 3.10 -11.79
C GLU A 2 -9.95 1.80 -11.50
N GLY A 3 -10.11 1.01 -12.22
CA GLY A 3 -9.96 -0.32 -11.90
C GLY A 3 -8.61 -0.87 -11.78
N GLN A 4 -7.59 -0.07 -11.78
CA GLN A 4 -6.29 -0.65 -11.62
C GLN A 4 -6.12 -1.20 -10.23
N ILE A 5 -5.69 -2.44 -10.12
CA ILE A 5 -5.52 -3.04 -8.79
C ILE A 5 -4.19 -2.67 -8.17
N PHE A 6 -3.27 -2.12 -8.93
CA PHE A 6 -1.99 -1.71 -8.36
C PHE A 6 -1.86 -0.19 -8.34
N MET A 7 -1.29 0.34 -7.26
CA MET A 7 -1.03 1.75 -7.14
C MET A 7 0.40 2.02 -7.53
N ARG A 8 0.63 3.15 -8.19
CA ARG A 8 1.98 3.53 -8.54
C ARG A 8 2.55 4.41 -7.44
N VAL A 9 3.85 4.62 -7.48
CA VAL A 9 4.51 5.37 -6.44
C VAL A 9 3.92 6.77 -6.31
N ASP A 10 3.53 7.39 -7.43
CA ASP A 10 2.97 8.73 -7.36
C ASP A 10 1.66 8.74 -6.56
N GLU A 11 0.87 7.70 -6.73
CA GLU A 11 -0.38 7.62 -6.00
C GLU A 11 -0.15 7.44 -4.51
N VAL A 12 0.86 6.66 -4.17
CA VAL A 12 1.19 6.45 -2.76
C VAL A 12 1.65 7.76 -2.15
N MET A 13 2.48 8.51 -2.87
CA MET A 13 2.97 9.78 -2.37
C MET A 13 1.81 10.71 -2.05
N GLU A 14 0.85 10.77 -2.96
CA GLU A 14 -0.28 11.63 -2.74
C GLU A 14 -1.20 11.13 -1.64
N ALA A 15 -1.39 9.84 -1.56
CA ALA A 15 -2.32 9.28 -0.60
C ALA A 15 -1.90 9.51 0.84
N ILE A 16 -0.61 9.40 1.12
CA ILE A 16 -0.15 9.55 2.49
C ILE A 16 0.83 10.69 2.68
N GLY A 17 1.07 11.49 1.65
CA GLY A 17 1.89 12.68 1.80
C GLY A 17 3.34 12.43 2.16
N VAL A 18 3.99 11.53 1.45
CA VAL A 18 5.39 11.23 1.74
C VAL A 18 6.24 11.49 0.52
N SER A 19 7.55 11.51 0.69
CA SER A 19 8.46 11.74 -0.41
C SER A 19 8.56 10.50 -1.27
N LYS A 20 9.09 10.68 -2.47
CA LYS A 20 9.21 9.57 -3.40
C LYS A 20 10.09 8.44 -2.87
N PRO A 21 11.29 8.73 -2.35
CA PRO A 21 12.11 7.64 -1.83
C PRO A 21 11.42 6.87 -0.72
N TYR A 22 10.70 7.57 0.12
CA TYR A 22 10.01 6.91 1.21
C TYR A 22 8.86 6.06 0.67
N ALA A 23 8.16 6.54 -0.35
CA ALA A 23 7.08 5.77 -0.94
C ALA A 23 7.62 4.48 -1.56
N TYR A 24 8.76 4.56 -2.23
CA TYR A 24 9.36 3.36 -2.78
C TYR A 24 9.73 2.37 -1.69
N LYS A 25 10.25 2.89 -0.60
CA LYS A 25 10.62 2.02 0.50
C LYS A 25 9.41 1.31 1.08
N LEU A 26 8.33 2.05 1.27
CA LEU A 26 7.10 1.46 1.79
C LEU A 26 6.56 0.38 0.85
N ILE A 27 6.57 0.69 -0.44
CA ILE A 27 6.07 -0.26 -1.42
C ILE A 27 6.91 -1.54 -1.38
N ALA A 28 8.22 -1.39 -1.28
CA ALA A 28 9.08 -2.56 -1.25
C ALA A 28 8.80 -3.42 -0.02
N GLU A 29 8.62 -2.78 1.11
CA GLU A 29 8.37 -3.52 2.33
C GLU A 29 7.03 -4.24 2.28
N MET A 30 6.01 -3.58 1.76
CA MET A 30 4.71 -4.20 1.68
C MET A 30 4.72 -5.35 0.67
N ASN A 31 5.45 -5.17 -0.43
CA ASN A 31 5.54 -6.23 -1.42
C ASN A 31 6.25 -7.45 -0.85
N GLU A 32 7.23 -7.21 0.01
CA GLU A 32 7.92 -8.32 0.62
C GLU A 32 6.93 -9.17 1.42
N LYS A 33 6.07 -8.52 2.16
CA LYS A 33 5.10 -9.25 2.96
C LYS A 33 4.11 -9.99 2.07
N LEU A 34 3.69 -9.35 0.99
CA LEU A 34 2.75 -9.99 0.08
C LEU A 34 3.38 -11.22 -0.57
N LYS A 35 4.66 -11.10 -0.92
CA LYS A 35 5.33 -12.23 -1.53
C LYS A 35 5.40 -13.40 -0.58
N LYS A 36 5.65 -13.14 0.67
CA LYS A 36 5.72 -14.22 1.66
C LYS A 36 4.39 -14.93 1.78
N ASN A 37 3.31 -14.22 1.50
CA ASN A 37 2.00 -14.83 1.57
C ASN A 37 1.58 -15.47 0.25
N GLY A 38 2.48 -15.52 -0.70
CA GLY A 38 2.19 -16.15 -1.97
C GLY A 38 1.49 -15.28 -2.99
N CYS A 39 1.52 -13.98 -2.77
CA CYS A 39 0.86 -13.07 -3.69
C CYS A 39 1.82 -12.61 -4.77
N ILE A 40 1.27 -12.24 -5.92
CA ILE A 40 2.07 -11.72 -7.01
C ILE A 40 2.31 -10.25 -6.77
N THR A 41 3.55 -9.82 -6.90
CA THR A 41 3.90 -8.43 -6.68
C THR A 41 4.60 -7.87 -7.90
N ILE A 42 4.54 -6.56 -8.05
CA ILE A 42 5.21 -5.88 -9.15
C ILE A 42 6.08 -4.78 -8.57
N GLY A 43 7.33 -4.74 -8.97
CA GLY A 43 8.26 -3.75 -8.44
C GLY A 43 7.77 -2.34 -8.69
N GLY A 44 7.86 -1.50 -7.69
CA GLY A 44 7.44 -0.12 -7.82
C GLY A 44 5.94 0.07 -7.76
N ARG A 45 5.18 -0.97 -7.49
CA ARG A 45 3.74 -0.86 -7.38
C ARG A 45 3.26 -1.68 -6.21
N ILE A 46 2.10 -1.32 -5.68
CA ILE A 46 1.57 -2.01 -4.52
C ILE A 46 0.09 -2.26 -4.74
N ASP A 47 -0.39 -3.40 -4.29
CA ASP A 47 -1.80 -3.74 -4.40
C ASP A 47 -2.63 -2.67 -3.70
N ARG A 48 -3.56 -2.08 -4.42
CA ARG A 48 -4.34 -0.96 -3.90
C ARG A 48 -5.14 -1.36 -2.66
N LYS A 49 -5.75 -2.51 -2.70
CA LYS A 49 -6.55 -2.94 -1.58
C LYS A 49 -5.69 -3.18 -0.35
N TYR A 50 -4.54 -3.83 -0.54
CA TYR A 50 -3.65 -4.11 0.57
C TYR A 50 -3.13 -2.81 1.18
N PHE A 51 -2.77 -1.85 0.31
CA PHE A 51 -2.27 -0.57 0.78
C PHE A 51 -3.31 0.12 1.68
N TYR A 52 -4.53 0.19 1.21
CA TYR A 52 -5.55 0.88 1.99
C TYR A 52 -5.88 0.12 3.26
N GLU A 53 -5.82 -1.17 3.24
CA GLU A 53 -6.06 -1.95 4.43
C GLU A 53 -5.00 -1.69 5.49
N GLN A 54 -3.75 -1.53 5.06
CA GLN A 54 -2.68 -1.28 6.01
C GLN A 54 -2.78 0.09 6.65
N PHE A 55 -3.19 1.08 5.90
CA PHE A 55 -3.22 2.43 6.43
C PHE A 55 -4.58 2.86 6.94
N TYR A 56 -5.63 2.41 6.29
CA TYR A 56 -6.94 2.88 6.69
C TYR A 56 -7.75 1.81 7.40
N GLY A 57 -7.58 0.58 7.02
CA GLY A 57 -8.27 -0.50 7.72
C GLY A 57 -7.83 -0.61 9.15
N THR A 58 -6.53 -0.50 9.37
CA THR A 58 -6.01 -0.58 10.71
C THR A 58 -6.51 0.57 11.56
N ARG A 59 -6.55 1.75 10.97
CA ARG A 59 -7.04 2.89 11.71
C ARG A 59 -8.49 2.72 12.08
N ASN A 60 -9.27 2.19 11.15
CA ASN A 60 -10.66 1.96 11.44
C ASN A 60 -10.82 0.97 12.56
N GLN A 61 -10.02 -0.04 12.59
CA GLN A 61 -10.11 -0.99 13.65
C GLN A 61 -9.78 -0.36 14.96
N SER A 62 -8.78 0.47 15.00
CA SER A 62 -8.45 1.13 16.22
C SER A 62 -9.59 1.98 16.68
N SER A 63 -10.20 2.69 15.79
CA SER A 63 -11.29 3.52 16.17
C SER A 63 -12.40 2.72 16.74
N LYS A 64 -12.68 1.60 16.15
CA LYS A 64 -13.75 0.83 16.64
C LYS A 64 -13.51 0.35 18.01
N GLU A 65 -12.29 0.03 18.31
CA GLU A 65 -12.06 -0.47 19.59
C GLU A 65 -12.19 0.53 20.62
N GLU A 66 -12.07 1.78 20.30
CA GLU A 66 -12.21 2.74 21.27
C GLU A 66 -13.48 2.97 21.52
#